data_32d6213439a4935ac36d2a5d4108681d
#
_entry.id   32d6213439a4935ac36d2a5d4108681d
#
_cell.length_a   1.000
_cell.length_b   1.000
_cell.length_c   1.000
_cell.angle_alpha   90.00
_cell.angle_beta   90.00
_cell.angle_gamma   90.00
#
_symmetry.space_group_name_H-M   'P 1'
#
loop_
_entity.id
_entity.type
_entity.pdbx_description
1 polymer ?
#
loop_
_entity_poly.entity_id
_entity_poly.type
_entity_poly.pdbx_seq_one_letter_code
_entity_poly.pdbx_strand_id
1 'polypeptide(L)'
;MNGHVASYTLTDQQYVMKLLNDNLAQNNQQQSKTKSRKGAKKHGTSPNAQVTTKVTAQILDWEEDVVSGQLIDIEGKQSAEVVIACDCIYNDALIDPLVRTCVDASRLRREEERPAVVVVAQQLRSSEVFEGWLKAFHTHYHVWRVPDEELIDGLRSNSGFVIHVGILR
;
A
#
# COMPACT_ATOMS: atom_id res chain seq x y z
N MET A 1 13.61 9.32 -12.66
CA MET A 1 12.56 10.07 -11.96
C MET A 1 12.58 9.64 -10.50
N ASN A 2 12.94 10.52 -9.57
CA ASN A 2 12.77 10.21 -8.14
C ASN A 2 11.29 10.42 -7.81
N GLY A 3 10.50 9.33 -7.90
CA GLY A 3 9.11 9.34 -7.49
C GLY A 3 9.03 9.50 -5.98
N HIS A 4 8.55 10.63 -5.50
CA HIS A 4 8.27 10.82 -4.10
C HIS A 4 6.78 10.57 -3.87
N VAL A 5 6.48 9.65 -2.94
CA VAL A 5 5.13 9.48 -2.42
C VAL A 5 4.85 10.66 -1.49
N ALA A 6 3.82 11.45 -1.80
CA ALA A 6 3.46 12.63 -1.00
C ALA A 6 2.87 12.21 0.35
N SER A 7 2.01 11.18 0.34
CA SER A 7 1.34 10.69 1.53
C SER A 7 1.14 9.18 1.48
N TYR A 8 1.07 8.56 2.64
CA TYR A 8 0.84 7.14 2.80
C TYR A 8 -0.05 6.88 4.02
N THR A 9 -1.18 6.19 3.83
CA THR A 9 -2.05 5.75 4.92
C THR A 9 -1.85 4.26 5.15
N LEU A 10 -1.41 3.88 6.33
CA LEU A 10 -1.36 2.50 6.80
C LEU A 10 -2.71 2.15 7.44
N THR A 11 -3.24 0.99 7.12
CA THR A 11 -4.50 0.53 7.70
C THR A 11 -4.36 -0.87 8.27
N ASP A 12 -5.03 -1.12 9.39
CA ASP A 12 -5.11 -2.42 10.02
C ASP A 12 -6.30 -2.44 11.01
N GLN A 13 -6.59 -3.60 11.58
CA GLN A 13 -7.61 -3.76 12.60
C GLN A 13 -7.22 -3.04 13.92
N GLN A 14 -8.22 -2.68 14.71
CA GLN A 14 -8.06 -1.91 15.95
C GLN A 14 -6.99 -2.46 16.90
N TYR A 15 -6.90 -3.78 17.06
CA TYR A 15 -5.95 -4.39 18.00
C TYR A 15 -4.49 -4.30 17.56
N VAL A 16 -4.22 -4.06 16.26
CA VAL A 16 -2.87 -3.90 15.70
C VAL A 16 -2.38 -2.44 15.81
N MET A 17 -3.29 -1.48 15.96
CA MET A 17 -2.98 -0.05 15.88
C MET A 17 -1.91 0.43 16.85
N LYS A 18 -1.85 -0.14 18.05
CA LYS A 18 -0.79 0.21 19.01
C LYS A 18 0.60 -0.11 18.45
N LEU A 19 0.78 -1.34 17.96
CA LEU A 19 2.05 -1.78 17.38
C LEU A 19 2.42 -0.95 16.15
N LEU A 20 1.45 -0.66 15.30
CA LEU A 20 1.64 0.13 14.09
C LEU A 20 2.12 1.55 14.42
N ASN A 21 1.49 2.21 15.38
CA ASN A 21 1.88 3.56 15.82
C ASN A 21 3.26 3.56 16.50
N ASP A 22 3.58 2.55 17.32
CA ASP A 22 4.91 2.41 17.94
C ASP A 22 6.00 2.26 16.86
N ASN A 23 5.76 1.47 15.83
CA ASN A 23 6.67 1.30 14.70
C ASN A 23 6.86 2.60 13.91
N LEU A 24 5.79 3.35 13.65
CA LEU A 24 5.87 4.66 13.00
C LEU A 24 6.71 5.65 13.81
N ALA A 25 6.49 5.71 15.13
CA ALA A 25 7.23 6.60 16.00
C ALA A 25 8.75 6.27 16.02
N GLN A 26 9.11 4.98 16.06
CA GLN A 26 10.50 4.54 16.01
C GLN A 26 11.18 4.89 14.67
N ASN A 27 10.50 4.68 13.54
CA ASN A 27 11.02 5.00 12.22
C ASN A 27 11.25 6.51 12.04
N ASN A 28 10.33 7.35 12.54
CA ASN A 28 10.48 8.79 12.51
C ASN A 28 11.67 9.29 13.33
N GLN A 29 11.94 8.68 14.50
CA GLN A 29 13.10 9.00 15.33
C GLN A 29 14.44 8.61 14.67
N GLN A 30 14.48 7.50 13.94
CA GLN A 30 15.69 7.08 13.21
C GLN A 30 16.02 8.03 12.05
N GLN A 31 15.02 8.51 11.35
CA GLN A 31 15.21 9.50 10.27
C GLN A 31 15.75 10.85 10.79
N SER A 32 15.32 11.28 11.97
CA SER A 32 15.83 12.51 12.59
C SER A 32 17.28 12.39 13.04
N LYS A 33 17.68 11.24 13.59
CA LYS A 33 19.08 10.98 14.04
C LYS A 33 20.08 10.86 12.89
N THR A 34 19.66 10.34 11.73
CA THR A 34 20.51 10.27 10.54
C THR A 34 20.71 11.64 9.89
N LYS A 35 19.72 12.54 10.00
CA LYS A 35 19.84 13.93 9.49
C LYS A 35 20.82 14.76 10.34
N SER A 36 20.87 14.58 11.67
CA SER A 36 21.77 15.31 12.55
C SER A 36 23.26 14.93 12.39
N ARG A 37 23.56 13.71 11.95
CA ARG A 37 24.95 13.24 11.72
C ARG A 37 25.53 13.68 10.36
N LYS A 38 24.73 14.14 9.40
CA LYS A 38 25.21 14.64 8.10
C LYS A 38 25.40 16.16 8.02
N GLY A 39 25.18 16.89 9.12
CA GLY A 39 25.19 18.35 9.19
C GLY A 39 26.53 19.05 9.35
N ALA A 40 27.67 18.41 9.06
CA ALA A 40 28.98 19.05 9.12
C ALA A 40 29.76 18.84 7.81
N LYS A 41 29.43 19.57 6.76
CA LYS A 41 30.35 20.18 5.76
C LYS A 41 29.58 20.81 4.59
N LYS A 42 29.55 22.14 4.65
CA LYS A 42 29.76 23.23 3.67
C LYS A 42 29.25 23.18 2.23
N HIS A 43 28.55 24.29 1.95
CA HIS A 43 28.53 25.11 0.74
C HIS A 43 27.88 24.57 -0.54
N GLY A 44 26.86 25.32 -0.95
CA GLY A 44 26.47 25.43 -2.35
C GLY A 44 24.97 25.18 -2.59
N THR A 45 24.19 26.30 -2.54
CA THR A 45 23.00 26.60 -3.36
C THR A 45 22.15 25.49 -3.91
N SER A 46 20.99 25.22 -3.32
CA SER A 46 19.63 25.22 -3.88
C SER A 46 18.65 24.74 -2.82
N PRO A 47 17.54 25.43 -2.57
CA PRO A 47 16.48 24.91 -1.71
C PRO A 47 15.69 23.87 -2.51
N ASN A 48 16.21 22.67 -2.61
CA ASN A 48 15.39 21.54 -3.00
C ASN A 48 14.52 21.21 -1.78
N ALA A 49 13.28 21.70 -1.80
CA ALA A 49 12.31 21.38 -0.78
C ALA A 49 12.19 19.85 -0.72
N GLN A 50 12.75 19.26 0.33
CA GLN A 50 12.68 17.84 0.58
C GLN A 50 11.21 17.54 0.88
N VAL A 51 10.47 17.00 -0.10
CA VAL A 51 9.11 16.51 0.09
C VAL A 51 9.22 15.39 1.13
N THR A 52 8.75 15.64 2.34
CA THR A 52 8.65 14.63 3.38
C THR A 52 7.32 13.91 3.20
N THR A 53 7.37 12.60 2.95
CA THR A 53 6.18 11.76 2.89
C THR A 53 5.43 11.83 4.22
N LYS A 54 4.16 12.22 4.17
CA LYS A 54 3.27 12.18 5.33
C LYS A 54 2.74 10.75 5.50
N VAL A 55 3.04 10.12 6.63
CA VAL A 55 2.56 8.77 6.94
C VAL A 55 1.56 8.86 8.08
N THR A 56 0.38 8.28 7.90
CA THR A 56 -0.69 8.18 8.90
C THR A 56 -1.09 6.72 9.10
N ALA A 57 -1.68 6.40 10.25
CA ALA A 57 -2.26 5.10 10.53
C ALA A 57 -3.75 5.26 10.85
N GLN A 58 -4.60 4.42 10.29
CA GLN A 58 -6.05 4.43 10.43
C GLN A 58 -6.56 3.01 10.66
N ILE A 59 -7.67 2.90 11.39
CA ILE A 59 -8.36 1.63 11.58
C ILE A 59 -9.12 1.32 10.31
N LEU A 60 -9.02 0.09 9.85
CA LEU A 60 -9.85 -0.45 8.78
C LEU A 60 -9.99 -1.96 8.98
N ASP A 61 -11.18 -2.38 9.33
CA ASP A 61 -11.57 -3.78 9.35
C ASP A 61 -12.29 -4.11 8.03
N TRP A 62 -11.74 -5.03 7.26
CA TRP A 62 -12.29 -5.37 5.94
C TRP A 62 -13.66 -6.02 6.00
N GLU A 63 -14.02 -6.64 7.13
CA GLU A 63 -15.30 -7.31 7.32
C GLU A 63 -16.42 -6.35 7.71
N GLU A 64 -16.09 -5.32 8.51
CA GLU A 64 -17.07 -4.43 9.13
C GLU A 64 -17.08 -3.02 8.52
N ASP A 65 -15.92 -2.52 8.06
CA ASP A 65 -15.79 -1.14 7.63
C ASP A 65 -16.02 -0.96 6.12
N VAL A 66 -16.51 0.22 5.76
CA VAL A 66 -16.60 0.68 4.37
C VAL A 66 -15.53 1.73 4.14
N VAL A 67 -14.75 1.56 3.09
CA VAL A 67 -13.73 2.54 2.71
C VAL A 67 -14.39 3.83 2.27
N SER A 68 -14.10 4.91 2.99
CA SER A 68 -14.63 6.25 2.70
C SER A 68 -13.49 7.23 2.40
N GLY A 69 -13.84 8.34 1.72
CA GLY A 69 -12.88 9.41 1.48
C GLY A 69 -12.29 9.99 2.77
N GLN A 70 -13.01 9.93 3.89
CA GLN A 70 -12.51 10.40 5.21
C GLN A 70 -11.36 9.52 5.73
N LEU A 71 -11.40 8.21 5.48
CA LEU A 71 -10.34 7.29 5.87
C LEU A 71 -9.01 7.63 5.15
N ILE A 72 -9.10 8.09 3.90
CA ILE A 72 -7.95 8.35 3.05
C ILE A 72 -7.62 9.85 2.99
N ASP A 73 -8.40 10.70 3.68
CA ASP A 73 -8.20 12.16 3.62
C ASP A 73 -6.83 12.55 4.15
N ILE A 74 -5.97 12.96 3.23
CA ILE A 74 -4.71 13.61 3.53
C ILE A 74 -4.69 14.94 2.78
N GLU A 75 -4.87 16.02 3.52
CA GLU A 75 -4.82 17.39 2.97
C GLU A 75 -5.89 17.64 1.87
N GLY A 76 -7.10 17.08 2.07
CA GLY A 76 -8.22 17.24 1.15
C GLY A 76 -8.24 16.28 -0.04
N LYS A 77 -7.26 15.38 -0.15
CA LYS A 77 -7.30 14.27 -1.10
C LYS A 77 -8.02 13.09 -0.47
N GLN A 78 -9.17 12.75 -1.01
CA GLN A 78 -10.05 11.70 -0.52
C GLN A 78 -10.00 10.41 -1.35
N SER A 79 -8.93 10.23 -2.12
CA SER A 79 -8.74 9.04 -2.95
C SER A 79 -7.26 8.64 -2.98
N ALA A 80 -6.99 7.35 -3.12
CA ALA A 80 -5.65 6.81 -3.27
C ALA A 80 -5.29 6.60 -4.74
N GLU A 81 -4.07 6.95 -5.15
CA GLU A 81 -3.55 6.63 -6.48
C GLU A 81 -3.08 5.17 -6.55
N VAL A 82 -2.62 4.64 -5.43
CA VAL A 82 -2.14 3.25 -5.31
C VAL A 82 -2.69 2.65 -4.02
N VAL A 83 -3.26 1.46 -4.12
CA VAL A 83 -3.67 0.62 -3.00
C VAL A 83 -2.71 -0.55 -2.93
N ILE A 84 -2.13 -0.81 -1.76
CA ILE A 84 -1.14 -1.88 -1.60
C ILE A 84 -1.64 -2.87 -0.56
N ALA A 85 -1.72 -4.16 -0.93
CA ALA A 85 -2.01 -5.27 -0.04
C ALA A 85 -0.79 -6.19 0.01
N CYS A 86 -0.14 -6.27 1.18
CA CYS A 86 1.07 -7.06 1.37
C CYS A 86 0.80 -8.25 2.27
N ASP A 87 0.92 -9.47 1.73
CA ASP A 87 0.79 -10.76 2.42
C ASP A 87 -0.53 -10.92 3.19
N CYS A 88 -1.61 -10.39 2.60
CA CYS A 88 -2.95 -10.36 3.20
C CYS A 88 -3.80 -11.59 2.89
N ILE A 89 -3.35 -12.47 1.96
CA ILE A 89 -4.13 -13.59 1.43
C ILE A 89 -3.65 -14.89 2.09
N TYR A 90 -4.21 -15.22 3.23
CA TYR A 90 -3.86 -16.42 4.01
C TYR A 90 -5.07 -17.17 4.57
N ASN A 91 -6.27 -16.62 4.41
CA ASN A 91 -7.52 -17.17 4.92
C ASN A 91 -8.64 -16.93 3.91
N ASP A 92 -9.34 -18.00 3.51
CA ASP A 92 -10.44 -17.94 2.55
C ASP A 92 -11.55 -16.97 2.97
N ALA A 93 -11.87 -16.93 4.26
CA ALA A 93 -12.93 -16.06 4.77
C ALA A 93 -12.64 -14.56 4.56
N LEU A 94 -11.37 -14.17 4.42
CA LEU A 94 -10.96 -12.78 4.24
C LEU A 94 -10.81 -12.38 2.76
N ILE A 95 -10.98 -13.29 1.81
CA ILE A 95 -10.82 -13.01 0.38
C ILE A 95 -11.85 -11.98 -0.09
N ASP A 96 -13.13 -12.26 0.10
CA ASP A 96 -14.19 -11.35 -0.35
C ASP A 96 -14.15 -9.98 0.37
N PRO A 97 -13.98 -9.92 1.71
CA PRO A 97 -13.76 -8.66 2.41
C PRO A 97 -12.59 -7.85 1.85
N LEU A 98 -11.42 -8.45 1.65
CA LEU A 98 -10.25 -7.77 1.08
C LEU A 98 -10.51 -7.24 -0.33
N VAL A 99 -11.08 -8.06 -1.21
CA VAL A 99 -11.40 -7.66 -2.60
C VAL A 99 -12.40 -6.51 -2.61
N ARG A 100 -13.45 -6.57 -1.80
CA ARG A 100 -14.43 -5.49 -1.63
C ARG A 100 -13.75 -4.19 -1.17
N THR A 101 -12.91 -4.27 -0.15
CA THR A 101 -12.13 -3.13 0.36
C THR A 101 -11.28 -2.48 -0.74
N CYS A 102 -10.59 -3.29 -1.54
CA CYS A 102 -9.82 -2.78 -2.69
C CYS A 102 -10.72 -2.11 -3.73
N VAL A 103 -11.90 -2.68 -4.03
CA VAL A 103 -12.87 -2.11 -4.97
C VAL A 103 -13.37 -0.76 -4.47
N ASP A 104 -13.77 -0.67 -3.20
CA ASP A 104 -14.27 0.56 -2.61
C ASP A 104 -13.20 1.66 -2.61
N ALA A 105 -11.95 1.32 -2.25
CA ALA A 105 -10.83 2.26 -2.34
C ALA A 105 -10.58 2.74 -3.77
N SER A 106 -10.69 1.85 -4.75
CA SER A 106 -10.50 2.21 -6.17
C SER A 106 -11.60 3.12 -6.70
N ARG A 107 -12.84 2.93 -6.24
CA ARG A 107 -14.02 3.73 -6.64
C ARG A 107 -14.03 5.15 -6.09
N LEU A 108 -13.19 5.45 -5.10
CA LEU A 108 -13.04 6.83 -4.61
C LEU A 108 -12.32 7.75 -5.61
N ARG A 109 -11.69 7.19 -6.64
CA ARG A 109 -11.14 7.98 -7.76
C ARG A 109 -12.26 8.54 -8.63
N ARG A 110 -12.13 9.79 -9.04
CA ARG A 110 -13.08 10.44 -9.94
C ARG A 110 -12.85 9.97 -11.37
N GLU A 111 -13.87 10.04 -12.20
CA GLU A 111 -13.79 9.62 -13.61
C GLU A 111 -12.72 10.37 -14.41
N GLU A 112 -12.49 11.65 -14.08
CA GLU A 112 -11.48 12.48 -14.76
C GLU A 112 -10.03 12.19 -14.30
N GLU A 113 -9.87 11.45 -13.20
CA GLU A 113 -8.56 11.08 -12.66
C GLU A 113 -8.09 9.76 -13.28
N ARG A 114 -6.77 9.52 -13.22
CA ARG A 114 -6.24 8.20 -13.55
C ARG A 114 -6.81 7.17 -12.57
N PRO A 115 -7.16 5.96 -13.01
CA PRO A 115 -7.67 4.92 -12.12
C PRO A 115 -6.64 4.58 -11.03
N ALA A 116 -7.12 4.14 -9.87
CA ALA A 116 -6.26 3.60 -8.85
C ALA A 116 -5.60 2.31 -9.33
N VAL A 117 -4.33 2.15 -8.98
CA VAL A 117 -3.59 0.91 -9.20
C VAL A 117 -3.58 0.11 -7.91
N VAL A 118 -4.11 -1.11 -7.95
CA VAL A 118 -4.04 -2.03 -6.80
C VAL A 118 -2.84 -2.95 -6.98
N VAL A 119 -1.93 -2.96 -6.02
CA VAL A 119 -0.74 -3.82 -5.99
C VAL A 119 -0.91 -4.85 -4.89
N VAL A 120 -0.88 -6.12 -5.25
CA VAL A 120 -0.98 -7.23 -4.29
C VAL A 120 0.32 -8.03 -4.32
N ALA A 121 1.08 -7.96 -3.23
CA ALA A 121 2.30 -8.72 -3.03
C ALA A 121 2.02 -9.87 -2.06
N GLN A 122 2.20 -11.11 -2.49
CA GLN A 122 1.77 -12.29 -1.76
C GLN A 122 2.85 -13.36 -1.72
N GLN A 123 3.07 -13.92 -0.53
CA GLN A 123 3.82 -15.17 -0.38
C GLN A 123 2.89 -16.36 -0.69
N LEU A 124 3.30 -17.23 -1.57
CA LEU A 124 2.53 -18.43 -1.95
C LEU A 124 2.65 -19.51 -0.86
N ARG A 125 1.67 -19.56 0.05
CA ARG A 125 1.59 -20.55 1.14
C ARG A 125 0.58 -21.64 0.88
N SER A 126 -0.56 -21.29 0.27
CA SER A 126 -1.65 -22.20 -0.10
C SER A 126 -2.09 -21.87 -1.52
N SER A 127 -2.04 -22.85 -2.39
CA SER A 127 -2.50 -22.72 -3.79
C SER A 127 -4.01 -22.47 -3.85
N GLU A 128 -4.78 -23.15 -3.01
CA GLU A 128 -6.25 -23.06 -3.00
C GLU A 128 -6.71 -21.64 -2.61
N VAL A 129 -6.16 -21.10 -1.50
CA VAL A 129 -6.48 -19.75 -1.03
C VAL A 129 -6.06 -18.72 -2.08
N PHE A 130 -4.87 -18.88 -2.66
CA PHE A 130 -4.38 -17.98 -3.71
C PHE A 130 -5.25 -18.02 -4.97
N GLU A 131 -5.65 -19.19 -5.45
CA GLU A 131 -6.54 -19.32 -6.61
C GLU A 131 -7.94 -18.73 -6.31
N GLY A 132 -8.47 -18.95 -5.11
CA GLY A 132 -9.73 -18.36 -4.66
C GLY A 132 -9.69 -16.84 -4.75
N TRP A 133 -8.63 -16.24 -4.18
CA TRP A 133 -8.41 -14.80 -4.27
C TRP A 133 -8.27 -14.32 -5.71
N LEU A 134 -7.47 -14.98 -6.52
CA LEU A 134 -7.23 -14.56 -7.91
C LEU A 134 -8.52 -14.57 -8.72
N LYS A 135 -9.39 -15.57 -8.53
CA LYS A 135 -10.71 -15.64 -9.16
C LYS A 135 -11.60 -14.48 -8.71
N ALA A 136 -11.69 -14.23 -7.40
CA ALA A 136 -12.47 -13.11 -6.87
C ALA A 136 -11.95 -11.75 -7.38
N PHE A 137 -10.64 -11.56 -7.38
CA PHE A 137 -10.01 -10.32 -7.85
C PHE A 137 -10.23 -10.08 -9.35
N HIS A 138 -10.13 -11.12 -10.18
CA HIS A 138 -10.40 -11.05 -11.62
C HIS A 138 -11.85 -10.67 -11.96
N THR A 139 -12.80 -10.88 -11.06
CA THR A 139 -14.19 -10.46 -11.27
C THR A 139 -14.33 -8.95 -11.40
N HIS A 140 -13.49 -8.21 -10.67
CA HIS A 140 -13.56 -6.76 -10.58
C HIS A 140 -12.43 -6.02 -11.31
N TYR A 141 -11.28 -6.68 -11.53
CA TYR A 141 -10.07 -6.04 -12.04
C TYR A 141 -9.58 -6.64 -13.35
N HIS A 142 -8.97 -5.80 -14.18
CA HIS A 142 -7.98 -6.25 -15.14
C HIS A 142 -6.70 -6.52 -14.36
N VAL A 143 -6.16 -7.74 -14.45
CA VAL A 143 -5.06 -8.21 -13.60
C VAL A 143 -3.85 -8.58 -14.43
N TRP A 144 -2.68 -8.14 -14.01
CA TRP A 144 -1.39 -8.51 -14.58
C TRP A 144 -0.47 -9.01 -13.47
N ARG A 145 0.28 -10.08 -13.75
CA ARG A 145 1.39 -10.48 -12.90
C ARG A 145 2.61 -9.65 -13.27
N VAL A 146 3.33 -9.13 -12.26
CA VAL A 146 4.61 -8.45 -12.48
C VAL A 146 5.67 -9.49 -12.84
N PRO A 147 6.39 -9.35 -13.96
CA PRO A 147 7.47 -10.26 -14.35
C PRO A 147 8.63 -10.25 -13.34
N ASP A 148 9.28 -11.39 -13.16
CA ASP A 148 10.40 -11.52 -12.21
C ASP A 148 11.57 -10.58 -12.53
N GLU A 149 11.77 -10.23 -13.80
CA GLU A 149 12.80 -9.31 -14.27
C GLU A 149 12.65 -7.89 -13.75
N GLU A 150 11.41 -7.50 -13.44
CA GLU A 150 11.08 -6.17 -12.87
C GLU A 150 11.16 -6.16 -11.34
N LEU A 151 11.44 -7.31 -10.72
CA LEU A 151 11.45 -7.46 -9.27
C LEU A 151 12.88 -7.62 -8.74
N ILE A 152 13.10 -7.10 -7.52
CA ILE A 152 14.33 -7.40 -6.76
C ILE A 152 14.34 -8.88 -6.36
N ASP A 153 15.52 -9.47 -6.18
CA ASP A 153 15.69 -10.90 -5.95
C ASP A 153 14.82 -11.49 -4.81
N GLY A 154 14.63 -10.75 -3.73
CA GLY A 154 13.83 -11.20 -2.59
C GLY A 154 12.31 -11.22 -2.82
N LEU A 155 11.81 -10.68 -3.95
CA LEU A 155 10.40 -10.64 -4.31
C LEU A 155 10.07 -11.46 -5.57
N ARG A 156 11.04 -12.15 -6.13
CA ARG A 156 10.85 -13.00 -7.32
C ARG A 156 10.17 -14.32 -6.96
N SER A 157 9.60 -14.97 -7.95
CA SER A 157 8.88 -16.24 -7.78
C SER A 157 9.72 -17.36 -7.15
N ASN A 158 11.04 -17.38 -7.39
CA ASN A 158 11.96 -18.34 -6.78
C ASN A 158 12.11 -18.16 -5.26
N SER A 159 11.75 -17.01 -4.70
CA SER A 159 11.68 -16.76 -3.26
C SER A 159 10.29 -17.05 -2.65
N GLY A 160 9.36 -17.58 -3.46
CA GLY A 160 8.00 -17.91 -3.05
C GLY A 160 7.03 -16.73 -3.07
N PHE A 161 7.43 -15.59 -3.62
CA PHE A 161 6.55 -14.41 -3.76
C PHE A 161 6.01 -14.27 -5.18
N VAL A 162 4.84 -13.66 -5.28
CA VAL A 162 4.26 -13.16 -6.53
C VAL A 162 3.65 -11.79 -6.31
N ILE A 163 3.74 -10.94 -7.32
CA ILE A 163 3.15 -9.61 -7.30
C ILE A 163 2.17 -9.48 -8.47
N HIS A 164 0.97 -9.04 -8.16
CA HIS A 164 -0.06 -8.74 -9.14
C HIS A 164 -0.43 -7.27 -9.08
N VAL A 165 -0.80 -6.72 -10.23
CA VAL A 165 -1.29 -5.37 -10.38
C VAL A 165 -2.69 -5.45 -10.96
N GLY A 166 -3.63 -4.69 -10.39
CA GLY A 166 -5.01 -4.62 -10.83
C GLY A 166 -5.44 -3.19 -11.13
N ILE A 167 -6.22 -3.03 -12.20
CA ILE A 167 -6.96 -1.80 -12.51
C ILE A 167 -8.44 -2.17 -12.58
N LEU A 168 -9.30 -1.42 -11.85
CA LEU A 168 -10.74 -1.66 -11.79
C LEU A 168 -11.35 -1.60 -13.19
N ARG A 169 -12.30 -2.51 -13.48
CA ARG A 169 -13.02 -2.61 -14.77
C ARG A 169 -14.03 -1.50 -14.94
#